data_868be255e4c77bce9887c04a975fed8f
#
_entry.id   868be255e4c77bce9887c04a975fed8f
#
_cell.length_a   1.000
_cell.length_b   1.000
_cell.length_c   1.000
_cell.angle_alpha   90.00
_cell.angle_beta   90.00
_cell.angle_gamma   90.00
#
_symmetry.space_group_name_H-M   'P 1'
#
loop_
_entity.id
_entity.type
_entity.pdbx_description
1 polymer ?
#
loop_
_entity_poly.entity_id
_entity_poly.type
_entity_poly.pdbx_seq_one_letter_code
_entity_poly.pdbx_strand_id
1 'polypeptide(L)'
;MKRVLSLSCLANALLAGAMVLTFTACRDTGTGSSPPASNAGKLRVTATTTMVTDLVKQVGGDRVEAQGLMGAGVDPHLYKASASDVTRLQGAEVIFYSGILLEGKMQEIFEKMAKGGKRVFAVTDSIPKDKLLHPAGGSSHADPHVWFEVPLWAQSIDTVVKGLSDARPADQEYFTQRGEAAKKAMADLHQWAVKRAEELPKEKRILITSHDAFSYFGRAYGFEVVALQGISTVVEAGGADMAKLVDFIKKNKVQAIFVESSVPPATIKRISEDAGVKIGGELFSDAMGTPGQMENGYDLGTYEGMIKHNLDTVVNALK
;
A
#
# COMPACT_ATOMS: atom_id res chain seq x y z
N MET A 1 63.03 21.83 42.86
CA MET A 1 63.38 22.71 44.05
C MET A 1 62.07 23.14 44.68
N LYS A 2 61.87 22.72 45.93
CA LYS A 2 61.22 23.39 47.07
C LYS A 2 59.77 23.85 46.86
N ARG A 3 58.73 23.13 47.47
CA ARG A 3 58.26 23.39 48.86
C ARG A 3 57.34 24.60 48.91
N VAL A 4 56.15 24.72 49.57
CA VAL A 4 55.70 24.16 50.87
C VAL A 4 54.17 24.45 51.00
N LEU A 5 53.47 23.52 51.64
CA LEU A 5 52.25 23.57 52.43
C LEU A 5 51.85 24.92 53.06
N SER A 6 50.51 25.13 53.23
CA SER A 6 50.00 25.45 54.59
C SER A 6 48.49 25.25 54.72
N LEU A 7 48.12 24.56 55.79
CA LEU A 7 46.79 24.40 56.40
C LEU A 7 46.36 25.69 57.10
N SER A 8 45.03 25.84 57.31
CA SER A 8 44.34 26.14 58.58
C SER A 8 42.95 26.64 58.29
N CYS A 9 41.92 25.98 58.69
CA CYS A 9 41.17 25.89 59.96
C CYS A 9 40.04 26.93 60.16
N LEU A 10 38.84 26.38 60.25
CA LEU A 10 37.73 26.68 61.18
C LEU A 10 37.12 28.09 61.23
N ALA A 11 35.79 28.20 61.00
CA ALA A 11 34.81 28.52 62.05
C ALA A 11 33.37 28.52 61.55
N ASN A 12 32.50 27.97 62.36
CA ASN A 12 31.03 27.89 62.27
C ASN A 12 30.34 29.26 62.29
N ALA A 13 29.23 29.39 61.54
CA ALA A 13 28.11 30.24 61.95
C ALA A 13 26.81 29.68 61.34
N LEU A 14 25.92 29.23 62.20
CA LEU A 14 24.50 28.90 61.98
C LEU A 14 23.71 30.20 61.64
N LEU A 15 22.99 30.20 60.52
CA LEU A 15 21.84 31.08 60.34
C LEU A 15 20.72 30.29 59.67
N ALA A 16 19.62 30.17 60.45
CA ALA A 16 18.34 29.66 60.01
C ALA A 16 17.66 30.68 59.07
N GLY A 17 17.39 30.26 57.81
CA GLY A 17 16.61 31.05 56.85
C GLY A 17 15.46 30.19 56.32
N ALA A 18 14.23 30.63 56.58
CA ALA A 18 13.00 29.99 56.14
C ALA A 18 12.92 30.01 54.60
N MET A 19 12.88 28.85 53.98
CA MET A 19 12.70 28.68 52.50
C MET A 19 11.23 28.53 52.19
N VAL A 20 10.62 29.61 51.64
CA VAL A 20 9.29 29.58 51.09
C VAL A 20 9.31 28.74 49.80
N LEU A 21 8.67 27.57 49.83
CA LEU A 21 8.45 26.76 48.67
C LEU A 21 7.30 27.32 47.83
N THR A 22 7.63 28.05 46.78
CA THR A 22 6.68 28.36 45.68
C THR A 22 6.54 27.13 44.78
N PHE A 23 5.38 26.45 44.88
CA PHE A 23 4.99 25.44 43.89
C PHE A 23 4.66 26.11 42.57
N THR A 24 5.59 26.10 41.65
CA THR A 24 5.31 26.42 40.23
C THR A 24 4.72 25.17 39.59
N ALA A 25 3.41 25.16 39.35
CA ALA A 25 2.74 24.14 38.60
C ALA A 25 3.23 24.19 37.13
N CYS A 26 4.17 23.34 36.77
CA CYS A 26 4.45 23.05 35.38
C CYS A 26 3.23 22.35 34.78
N ARG A 27 2.54 23.06 33.88
CA ARG A 27 1.60 22.45 32.96
C ARG A 27 2.39 21.48 32.06
N ASP A 28 2.18 20.20 32.28
CA ASP A 28 2.62 19.13 31.38
C ASP A 28 1.90 19.30 30.05
N THR A 29 2.61 19.80 29.04
CA THR A 29 2.20 19.69 27.65
C THR A 29 2.37 18.23 27.28
N GLY A 30 1.26 17.51 27.18
CA GLY A 30 1.22 16.10 26.87
C GLY A 30 1.95 15.76 25.56
N THR A 31 3.20 15.35 25.70
CA THR A 31 3.87 14.55 24.69
C THR A 31 3.22 13.17 24.79
N GLY A 32 2.47 12.80 23.74
CA GLY A 32 1.88 11.48 23.63
C GLY A 32 2.97 10.42 23.75
N SER A 33 3.11 9.84 24.95
CA SER A 33 3.97 8.70 25.17
C SER A 33 3.32 7.48 24.52
N SER A 34 3.97 6.92 23.50
CA SER A 34 3.61 5.60 22.97
C SER A 34 3.57 4.58 24.11
N PRO A 35 2.59 3.67 24.15
CA PRO A 35 2.53 2.61 25.14
C PRO A 35 3.85 1.84 25.22
N PRO A 36 4.31 1.42 26.41
CA PRO A 36 5.57 0.68 26.54
C PRO A 36 5.53 -0.61 25.71
N ALA A 37 6.67 -0.94 25.09
CA ALA A 37 6.81 -2.15 24.30
C ALA A 37 6.46 -3.39 25.14
N SER A 38 5.58 -4.26 24.62
CA SER A 38 5.35 -5.55 25.25
C SER A 38 6.66 -6.34 25.26
N ASN A 39 6.99 -7.03 26.35
CA ASN A 39 8.17 -7.90 26.44
C ASN A 39 8.10 -9.15 25.55
N ALA A 40 7.03 -9.33 24.78
CA ALA A 40 6.87 -10.37 23.76
C ALA A 40 7.68 -10.02 22.50
N GLY A 41 8.33 -11.00 21.89
CA GLY A 41 8.98 -10.80 20.56
C GLY A 41 8.00 -10.27 19.52
N LYS A 42 8.50 -9.85 18.37
CA LYS A 42 7.64 -9.35 17.28
C LYS A 42 6.65 -10.41 16.81
N LEU A 43 5.42 -9.97 16.50
CA LEU A 43 4.40 -10.82 15.90
C LEU A 43 4.80 -11.18 14.46
N ARG A 44 4.90 -12.46 14.14
CA ARG A 44 5.27 -12.91 12.78
C ARG A 44 4.04 -12.87 11.87
N VAL A 45 4.10 -12.04 10.87
CA VAL A 45 3.00 -11.81 9.91
C VAL A 45 3.47 -12.11 8.50
N THR A 46 2.71 -12.92 7.77
CA THR A 46 2.93 -13.11 6.33
C THR A 46 1.82 -12.40 5.56
N ALA A 47 2.21 -11.60 4.58
CA ALA A 47 1.32 -10.89 3.67
C ALA A 47 1.57 -11.36 2.23
N THR A 48 0.58 -11.26 1.34
CA THR A 48 0.70 -11.74 -0.03
C THR A 48 1.38 -10.73 -0.94
N THR A 49 0.66 -9.67 -1.32
CA THR A 49 1.13 -8.65 -2.26
C THR A 49 1.96 -7.58 -1.57
N THR A 50 2.65 -6.77 -2.36
CA THR A 50 3.42 -5.64 -1.85
C THR A 50 2.51 -4.61 -1.15
N MET A 51 1.31 -4.32 -1.69
CA MET A 51 0.34 -3.39 -1.11
C MET A 51 -0.15 -3.86 0.25
N VAL A 52 -0.50 -5.16 0.38
CA VAL A 52 -0.91 -5.74 1.67
C VAL A 52 0.24 -5.75 2.66
N THR A 53 1.46 -6.05 2.20
CA THR A 53 2.67 -6.03 3.04
C THR A 53 2.94 -4.63 3.60
N ASP A 54 2.75 -3.60 2.79
CA ASP A 54 2.92 -2.21 3.20
C ASP A 54 1.87 -1.79 4.25
N LEU A 55 0.58 -2.14 4.04
CA LEU A 55 -0.46 -1.92 5.05
C LEU A 55 -0.10 -2.55 6.39
N VAL A 56 0.35 -3.80 6.38
CA VAL A 56 0.75 -4.52 7.61
C VAL A 56 1.91 -3.82 8.29
N LYS A 57 2.90 -3.34 7.55
CA LYS A 57 4.04 -2.57 8.10
C LYS A 57 3.61 -1.23 8.68
N GLN A 58 2.71 -0.52 8.00
CA GLN A 58 2.20 0.76 8.47
C GLN A 58 1.45 0.63 9.81
N VAL A 59 0.56 -0.35 9.92
CA VAL A 59 -0.22 -0.59 11.14
C VAL A 59 0.60 -1.28 12.22
N GLY A 60 1.37 -2.30 11.86
CA GLY A 60 2.10 -3.14 12.81
C GLY A 60 3.35 -2.49 13.40
N GLY A 61 4.01 -1.60 12.64
CA GLY A 61 5.22 -0.88 13.07
C GLY A 61 6.30 -1.82 13.61
N ASP A 62 6.88 -1.47 14.74
CA ASP A 62 7.95 -2.23 15.41
C ASP A 62 7.46 -3.46 16.18
N ARG A 63 6.12 -3.65 16.31
CA ARG A 63 5.50 -4.80 16.98
C ARG A 63 5.36 -6.02 16.08
N VAL A 64 5.54 -5.88 14.78
CA VAL A 64 5.41 -6.98 13.82
C VAL A 64 6.71 -7.23 13.05
N GLU A 65 6.88 -8.48 12.65
CA GLU A 65 7.83 -8.90 11.62
C GLU A 65 7.01 -9.31 10.41
N ALA A 66 6.82 -8.35 9.47
CA ALA A 66 6.01 -8.54 8.28
C ALA A 66 6.86 -9.05 7.11
N GLN A 67 6.50 -10.21 6.55
CA GLN A 67 7.12 -10.79 5.37
C GLN A 67 6.11 -10.85 4.22
N GLY A 68 6.48 -10.27 3.07
CA GLY A 68 5.72 -10.42 1.82
C GLY A 68 6.07 -11.73 1.10
N LEU A 69 5.08 -12.38 0.48
CA LEU A 69 5.33 -13.52 -0.41
C LEU A 69 5.75 -13.06 -1.79
N MET A 70 5.10 -12.02 -2.30
CA MET A 70 5.31 -11.47 -3.62
C MET A 70 6.13 -10.17 -3.52
N GLY A 71 7.11 -10.04 -4.40
CA GLY A 71 7.95 -8.84 -4.50
C GLY A 71 7.48 -7.89 -5.60
N ALA A 72 8.30 -6.86 -5.89
CA ALA A 72 8.07 -5.94 -6.99
C ALA A 72 7.94 -6.68 -8.33
N GLY A 73 6.98 -6.26 -9.17
CA GLY A 73 6.74 -6.84 -10.49
C GLY A 73 6.13 -8.25 -10.52
N VAL A 74 5.73 -8.80 -9.37
CA VAL A 74 5.10 -10.12 -9.33
C VAL A 74 3.59 -9.99 -9.54
N ASP A 75 3.08 -10.70 -10.53
CA ASP A 75 1.65 -10.81 -10.85
C ASP A 75 0.93 -11.77 -9.88
N PRO A 76 0.01 -11.29 -9.04
CA PRO A 76 -0.72 -12.12 -8.07
C PRO A 76 -1.75 -13.06 -8.72
N HIS A 77 -2.29 -12.73 -9.88
CA HIS A 77 -3.25 -13.58 -10.59
C HIS A 77 -2.61 -14.89 -11.06
N LEU A 78 -1.33 -14.84 -11.41
CA LEU A 78 -0.57 -15.99 -11.89
C LEU A 78 0.26 -16.67 -10.81
N TYR A 79 0.39 -16.04 -9.64
CA TYR A 79 1.27 -16.51 -8.58
C TYR A 79 0.87 -17.89 -8.06
N LYS A 80 1.84 -18.78 -8.00
CA LYS A 80 1.71 -20.13 -7.41
C LYS A 80 2.66 -20.23 -6.24
N ALA A 81 2.11 -20.51 -5.05
CA ALA A 81 2.92 -20.69 -3.85
C ALA A 81 3.93 -21.83 -4.04
N SER A 82 5.19 -21.54 -3.76
CA SER A 82 6.25 -22.53 -3.65
C SER A 82 6.19 -23.28 -2.30
N ALA A 83 6.96 -24.35 -2.16
CA ALA A 83 7.07 -25.05 -0.89
C ALA A 83 7.63 -24.14 0.24
N SER A 84 8.53 -23.20 -0.10
CA SER A 84 9.04 -22.21 0.85
C SER A 84 7.97 -21.22 1.29
N ASP A 85 7.05 -20.83 0.39
CA ASP A 85 5.94 -19.94 0.74
C ASP A 85 4.94 -20.63 1.68
N VAL A 86 4.64 -21.90 1.42
CA VAL A 86 3.81 -22.71 2.33
C VAL A 86 4.46 -22.77 3.72
N THR A 87 5.78 -22.95 3.80
CA THR A 87 6.51 -22.95 5.07
C THR A 87 6.42 -21.59 5.79
N ARG A 88 6.55 -20.47 5.06
CA ARG A 88 6.37 -19.11 5.61
C ARG A 88 4.95 -18.91 6.15
N LEU A 89 3.94 -19.30 5.37
CA LEU A 89 2.54 -19.24 5.78
C LEU A 89 2.27 -20.10 7.04
N GLN A 90 2.85 -21.30 7.12
CA GLN A 90 2.74 -22.15 8.30
C GLN A 90 3.43 -21.53 9.53
N GLY A 91 4.57 -20.87 9.34
CA GLY A 91 5.33 -20.20 10.40
C GLY A 91 4.69 -18.89 10.91
N ALA A 92 3.79 -18.27 10.14
CA ALA A 92 3.14 -17.03 10.51
C ALA A 92 2.13 -17.23 11.64
N GLU A 93 1.98 -16.23 12.51
CA GLU A 93 0.93 -16.14 13.53
C GLU A 93 -0.35 -15.52 12.96
N VAL A 94 -0.19 -14.62 11.97
CA VAL A 94 -1.27 -14.00 11.20
C VAL A 94 -0.90 -13.97 9.73
N ILE A 95 -1.88 -14.22 8.86
CA ILE A 95 -1.76 -14.14 7.41
C ILE A 95 -2.74 -13.10 6.90
N PHE A 96 -2.25 -12.17 6.07
CA PHE A 96 -3.08 -11.21 5.34
C PHE A 96 -2.92 -11.42 3.84
N TYR A 97 -4.04 -11.42 3.13
CA TYR A 97 -4.08 -11.48 1.67
C TYR A 97 -5.05 -10.44 1.12
N SER A 98 -4.99 -10.13 -0.17
CA SER A 98 -5.81 -9.07 -0.76
C SER A 98 -7.30 -9.41 -0.67
N GLY A 99 -7.70 -10.57 -1.15
CA GLY A 99 -9.09 -10.98 -1.24
C GLY A 99 -9.68 -10.73 -2.63
N ILE A 100 -10.99 -10.87 -2.75
CA ILE A 100 -11.77 -10.68 -4.00
C ILE A 100 -11.16 -11.51 -5.17
N LEU A 101 -10.63 -12.69 -4.86
CA LEU A 101 -10.02 -13.62 -5.80
C LEU A 101 -8.76 -13.09 -6.54
N LEU A 102 -8.12 -12.02 -6.06
CA LEU A 102 -6.87 -11.55 -6.65
C LEU A 102 -5.83 -12.69 -6.68
N GLU A 103 -5.60 -13.33 -5.53
CA GLU A 103 -4.71 -14.49 -5.41
C GLU A 103 -5.46 -15.82 -5.65
N GLY A 104 -6.24 -15.87 -6.75
CA GLY A 104 -7.18 -16.99 -6.97
C GLY A 104 -6.56 -18.37 -6.88
N LYS A 105 -5.29 -18.55 -7.30
CA LYS A 105 -4.56 -19.83 -7.21
C LYS A 105 -4.14 -20.20 -5.77
N MET A 106 -4.19 -19.26 -4.82
CA MET A 106 -3.88 -19.48 -3.41
C MET A 106 -5.12 -19.60 -2.53
N GLN A 107 -6.31 -19.32 -3.05
CA GLN A 107 -7.56 -19.30 -2.29
C GLN A 107 -7.78 -20.57 -1.47
N GLU A 108 -7.57 -21.75 -2.08
CA GLU A 108 -7.73 -23.03 -1.41
C GLU A 108 -6.74 -23.22 -0.24
N ILE A 109 -5.52 -22.68 -0.36
CA ILE A 109 -4.50 -22.73 0.69
C ILE A 109 -4.98 -21.89 1.88
N PHE A 110 -5.46 -20.68 1.65
CA PHE A 110 -5.96 -19.78 2.69
C PHE A 110 -7.17 -20.39 3.41
N GLU A 111 -8.12 -20.96 2.69
CA GLU A 111 -9.28 -21.62 3.28
C GLU A 111 -8.90 -22.84 4.14
N LYS A 112 -7.96 -23.66 3.67
CA LYS A 112 -7.46 -24.81 4.45
C LYS A 112 -6.75 -24.35 5.71
N MET A 113 -5.94 -23.30 5.65
CA MET A 113 -5.25 -22.76 6.80
C MET A 113 -6.22 -22.14 7.82
N ALA A 114 -7.22 -21.40 7.36
CA ALA A 114 -8.28 -20.83 8.21
C ALA A 114 -9.09 -21.94 8.93
N LYS A 115 -9.51 -22.98 8.18
CA LYS A 115 -10.17 -24.17 8.75
C LYS A 115 -9.29 -24.91 9.77
N GLY A 116 -7.97 -24.86 9.59
CA GLY A 116 -6.98 -25.39 10.51
C GLY A 116 -6.70 -24.51 11.73
N GLY A 117 -7.44 -23.41 11.93
CA GLY A 117 -7.32 -22.52 13.08
C GLY A 117 -6.25 -21.41 12.94
N LYS A 118 -5.65 -21.23 11.75
CA LYS A 118 -4.78 -20.07 11.48
C LYS A 118 -5.60 -18.79 11.39
N ARG A 119 -5.03 -17.68 11.85
CA ARG A 119 -5.59 -16.34 11.66
C ARG A 119 -5.28 -15.87 10.22
N VAL A 120 -6.27 -15.95 9.35
CA VAL A 120 -6.17 -15.59 7.92
C VAL A 120 -7.24 -14.55 7.62
N PHE A 121 -6.85 -13.42 7.07
CA PHE A 121 -7.74 -12.29 6.81
C PHE A 121 -7.56 -11.78 5.37
N ALA A 122 -8.66 -11.65 4.64
CA ALA A 122 -8.69 -10.84 3.43
C ALA A 122 -8.78 -9.37 3.84
N VAL A 123 -7.80 -8.55 3.48
CA VAL A 123 -7.80 -7.13 3.90
C VAL A 123 -9.00 -6.36 3.35
N THR A 124 -9.58 -6.83 2.24
CA THR A 124 -10.75 -6.23 1.61
C THR A 124 -12.09 -6.59 2.28
N ASP A 125 -12.10 -7.44 3.32
CA ASP A 125 -13.34 -7.82 4.02
C ASP A 125 -14.03 -6.64 4.73
N SER A 126 -13.29 -5.58 5.07
CA SER A 126 -13.85 -4.33 5.63
C SER A 126 -14.45 -3.39 4.59
N ILE A 127 -14.26 -3.66 3.30
CA ILE A 127 -14.79 -2.84 2.22
C ILE A 127 -16.25 -3.20 1.96
N PRO A 128 -17.20 -2.23 1.99
CA PRO A 128 -18.60 -2.49 1.68
C PRO A 128 -18.78 -3.03 0.25
N LYS A 129 -19.51 -4.12 0.12
CA LYS A 129 -19.72 -4.81 -1.17
C LYS A 129 -20.36 -3.93 -2.25
N ASP A 130 -21.21 -3.00 -1.85
CA ASP A 130 -21.85 -2.02 -2.74
C ASP A 130 -20.89 -0.97 -3.30
N LYS A 131 -19.68 -0.88 -2.77
CA LYS A 131 -18.62 -0.02 -3.29
C LYS A 131 -17.69 -0.73 -4.27
N LEU A 132 -17.78 -2.03 -4.37
CA LEU A 132 -16.96 -2.81 -5.29
C LEU A 132 -17.46 -2.62 -6.73
N LEU A 133 -16.49 -2.48 -7.66
CA LEU A 133 -16.79 -2.47 -9.09
C LEU A 133 -16.95 -3.90 -9.61
N HIS A 134 -17.79 -4.05 -10.61
CA HIS A 134 -17.98 -5.31 -11.34
C HIS A 134 -17.65 -5.08 -12.81
N PRO A 135 -16.90 -6.01 -13.43
CA PRO A 135 -16.55 -5.90 -14.84
C PRO A 135 -17.79 -5.82 -15.74
N ALA A 136 -17.67 -5.05 -16.81
CA ALA A 136 -18.66 -5.08 -17.88
C ALA A 136 -18.77 -6.50 -18.46
N GLY A 137 -20.00 -7.00 -18.63
CA GLY A 137 -20.24 -8.36 -19.17
C GLY A 137 -20.73 -9.37 -18.14
N GLY A 138 -21.01 -8.95 -16.88
CA GLY A 138 -21.76 -9.76 -15.92
C GLY A 138 -20.92 -10.81 -15.19
N SER A 139 -19.63 -10.55 -14.96
CA SER A 139 -18.83 -11.38 -14.06
C SER A 139 -19.49 -11.48 -12.69
N SER A 140 -19.55 -12.70 -12.13
CA SER A 140 -20.00 -12.94 -10.75
C SER A 140 -19.05 -12.41 -9.69
N HIS A 141 -17.82 -12.04 -10.08
CA HIS A 141 -16.78 -11.59 -9.18
C HIS A 141 -16.53 -10.10 -9.36
N ALA A 142 -16.32 -9.40 -8.23
CA ALA A 142 -15.96 -8.00 -8.23
C ALA A 142 -14.50 -7.83 -8.70
N ASP A 143 -14.18 -6.61 -9.13
CA ASP A 143 -12.84 -6.18 -9.46
C ASP A 143 -11.98 -6.11 -8.18
N PRO A 144 -10.84 -6.84 -8.10
CA PRO A 144 -10.01 -6.89 -6.90
C PRO A 144 -9.06 -5.68 -6.74
N HIS A 145 -8.89 -4.82 -7.76
CA HIS A 145 -7.88 -3.75 -7.80
C HIS A 145 -8.27 -2.51 -6.98
N VAL A 146 -8.84 -2.73 -5.81
CA VAL A 146 -9.42 -1.68 -4.93
C VAL A 146 -8.40 -0.67 -4.42
N TRP A 147 -7.10 -1.00 -4.42
CA TRP A 147 -6.03 -0.13 -3.95
C TRP A 147 -5.85 1.13 -4.80
N PHE A 148 -6.41 1.18 -6.00
CA PHE A 148 -6.35 2.36 -6.85
C PHE A 148 -7.36 3.45 -6.49
N GLU A 149 -8.32 3.18 -5.63
CA GLU A 149 -9.16 4.21 -4.99
C GLU A 149 -8.72 4.37 -3.54
N VAL A 150 -7.87 5.35 -3.29
CA VAL A 150 -7.21 5.54 -1.99
C VAL A 150 -8.17 5.55 -0.80
N PRO A 151 -9.34 6.24 -0.82
CA PRO A 151 -10.29 6.20 0.29
C PRO A 151 -10.94 4.82 0.49
N LEU A 152 -11.07 4.03 -0.57
CA LEU A 152 -11.60 2.68 -0.49
C LEU A 152 -10.56 1.74 0.13
N TRP A 153 -9.30 1.82 -0.34
CA TRP A 153 -8.20 1.04 0.20
C TRP A 153 -7.92 1.34 1.67
N ALA A 154 -8.10 2.60 2.12
CA ALA A 154 -7.95 2.98 3.51
C ALA A 154 -8.85 2.19 4.47
N GLN A 155 -9.99 1.67 3.99
CA GLN A 155 -10.87 0.83 4.81
C GLN A 155 -10.25 -0.54 5.11
N SER A 156 -9.34 -1.03 4.27
CA SER A 156 -8.61 -2.29 4.52
C SER A 156 -7.73 -2.24 5.77
N ILE A 157 -7.39 -1.03 6.25
CA ILE A 157 -6.67 -0.83 7.51
C ILE A 157 -7.43 -1.43 8.69
N ASP A 158 -8.77 -1.36 8.69
CA ASP A 158 -9.59 -1.89 9.80
C ASP A 158 -9.44 -3.40 9.94
N THR A 159 -9.37 -4.14 8.83
CA THR A 159 -9.09 -5.59 8.87
C THR A 159 -7.69 -5.87 9.39
N VAL A 160 -6.68 -5.07 9.01
CA VAL A 160 -5.31 -5.26 9.50
C VAL A 160 -5.23 -4.97 11.00
N VAL A 161 -5.81 -3.85 11.47
CA VAL A 161 -5.88 -3.52 12.91
C VAL A 161 -6.56 -4.64 13.68
N LYS A 162 -7.72 -5.12 13.20
CA LYS A 162 -8.44 -6.23 13.81
C LYS A 162 -7.59 -7.49 13.90
N GLY A 163 -7.00 -7.93 12.79
CA GLY A 163 -6.23 -9.18 12.75
C GLY A 163 -4.99 -9.17 13.65
N LEU A 164 -4.28 -8.03 13.73
CA LEU A 164 -3.15 -7.86 14.62
C LEU A 164 -3.58 -7.81 16.09
N SER A 165 -4.69 -7.10 16.39
CA SER A 165 -5.26 -7.01 17.74
C SER A 165 -5.78 -8.36 18.26
N ASP A 166 -6.44 -9.14 17.39
CA ASP A 166 -6.91 -10.50 17.72
C ASP A 166 -5.72 -11.44 18.05
N ALA A 167 -4.58 -11.21 17.40
CA ALA A 167 -3.37 -12.00 17.67
C ALA A 167 -2.60 -11.50 18.91
N ARG A 168 -2.64 -10.19 19.18
CA ARG A 168 -1.94 -9.58 20.30
C ARG A 168 -2.79 -8.47 20.95
N PRO A 169 -3.76 -8.86 21.81
CA PRO A 169 -4.66 -7.90 22.46
C PRO A 169 -3.96 -6.82 23.31
N ALA A 170 -2.79 -7.15 23.88
CA ALA A 170 -2.01 -6.19 24.66
C ALA A 170 -1.48 -5.00 23.84
N ASP A 171 -1.34 -5.14 22.51
CA ASP A 171 -0.87 -4.09 21.62
C ASP A 171 -2.04 -3.44 20.80
N GLN A 172 -3.30 -3.73 21.14
CA GLN A 172 -4.47 -3.24 20.39
C GLN A 172 -4.48 -1.73 20.25
N GLU A 173 -4.22 -0.99 21.32
CA GLU A 173 -4.20 0.48 21.29
C GLU A 173 -3.11 1.00 20.34
N TYR A 174 -1.92 0.39 20.38
CA TYR A 174 -0.82 0.70 19.47
C TYR A 174 -1.23 0.52 17.99
N PHE A 175 -1.83 -0.62 17.65
CA PHE A 175 -2.29 -0.88 16.28
C PHE A 175 -3.40 0.07 15.86
N THR A 176 -4.33 0.39 16.75
CA THR A 176 -5.41 1.35 16.49
C THR A 176 -4.87 2.74 16.18
N GLN A 177 -3.97 3.27 17.02
CA GLN A 177 -3.36 4.58 16.82
C GLN A 177 -2.59 4.66 15.48
N ARG A 178 -1.84 3.61 15.15
CA ARG A 178 -1.13 3.54 13.87
C ARG A 178 -2.07 3.40 12.69
N GLY A 179 -3.14 2.65 12.83
CA GLY A 179 -4.19 2.54 11.81
C GLY A 179 -4.83 3.90 11.50
N GLU A 180 -5.18 4.66 12.52
CA GLU A 180 -5.72 6.02 12.33
C GLU A 180 -4.70 6.98 11.67
N ALA A 181 -3.44 6.90 12.05
CA ALA A 181 -2.37 7.67 11.40
C ALA A 181 -2.22 7.30 9.92
N ALA A 182 -2.28 6.01 9.57
CA ALA A 182 -2.22 5.53 8.20
C ALA A 182 -3.44 5.99 7.38
N LYS A 183 -4.66 5.92 7.93
CA LYS A 183 -5.86 6.46 7.28
C LYS A 183 -5.75 7.95 7.00
N LYS A 184 -5.21 8.72 7.95
CA LYS A 184 -4.98 10.14 7.75
C LYS A 184 -3.99 10.40 6.62
N ALA A 185 -2.86 9.70 6.58
CA ALA A 185 -1.88 9.81 5.50
C ALA A 185 -2.49 9.47 4.13
N MET A 186 -3.35 8.44 4.06
CA MET A 186 -4.08 8.11 2.84
C MET A 186 -5.08 9.20 2.44
N ALA A 187 -5.75 9.85 3.39
CA ALA A 187 -6.64 10.97 3.09
C ALA A 187 -5.87 12.16 2.48
N ASP A 188 -4.70 12.48 3.04
CA ASP A 188 -3.81 13.52 2.51
C ASP A 188 -3.30 13.13 1.10
N LEU A 189 -2.92 11.87 0.88
CA LEU A 189 -2.53 11.34 -0.42
C LEU A 189 -3.65 11.45 -1.45
N HIS A 190 -4.89 11.11 -1.07
CA HIS A 190 -6.04 11.24 -1.97
C HIS A 190 -6.26 12.68 -2.43
N GLN A 191 -6.17 13.65 -1.50
CA GLN A 191 -6.31 15.06 -1.86
C GLN A 191 -5.22 15.51 -2.84
N TRP A 192 -3.97 15.07 -2.63
CA TRP A 192 -2.87 15.31 -3.57
C TRP A 192 -3.19 14.69 -4.94
N ALA A 193 -3.65 13.43 -4.94
CA ALA A 193 -3.95 12.69 -6.16
C ALA A 193 -5.05 13.34 -7.00
N VAL A 194 -6.12 13.82 -6.37
CA VAL A 194 -7.20 14.56 -7.05
C VAL A 194 -6.65 15.84 -7.70
N LYS A 195 -5.90 16.65 -6.96
CA LYS A 195 -5.30 17.89 -7.49
C LYS A 195 -4.36 17.59 -8.66
N ARG A 196 -3.56 16.53 -8.55
CA ARG A 196 -2.63 16.13 -9.61
C ARG A 196 -3.37 15.70 -10.88
N ALA A 197 -4.45 14.94 -10.74
CA ALA A 197 -5.29 14.56 -11.88
C ALA A 197 -5.99 15.76 -12.54
N GLU A 198 -6.40 16.75 -11.74
CA GLU A 198 -7.07 17.96 -12.22
C GLU A 198 -6.17 18.87 -13.09
N GLU A 199 -4.84 18.69 -13.05
CA GLU A 199 -3.93 19.38 -13.97
C GLU A 199 -4.11 18.95 -15.43
N LEU A 200 -4.78 17.82 -15.67
CA LEU A 200 -5.09 17.31 -16.99
C LEU A 200 -6.56 17.60 -17.33
N PRO A 201 -6.87 18.26 -18.47
CA PRO A 201 -8.24 18.45 -18.92
C PRO A 201 -8.98 17.11 -19.06
N LYS A 202 -10.29 17.09 -18.77
CA LYS A 202 -11.07 15.84 -18.76
C LYS A 202 -11.03 15.07 -20.08
N GLU A 203 -11.07 15.79 -21.20
CA GLU A 203 -11.01 15.24 -22.55
C GLU A 203 -9.68 14.54 -22.89
N LYS A 204 -8.64 14.79 -22.09
CA LYS A 204 -7.34 14.10 -22.21
C LYS A 204 -7.18 12.93 -21.25
N ARG A 205 -8.14 12.70 -20.35
CA ARG A 205 -8.04 11.66 -19.33
C ARG A 205 -8.47 10.29 -19.86
N ILE A 206 -7.78 9.80 -20.90
CA ILE A 206 -7.94 8.44 -21.43
C ILE A 206 -6.69 7.65 -21.04
N LEU A 207 -6.85 6.65 -20.20
CA LEU A 207 -5.79 5.79 -19.69
C LEU A 207 -5.86 4.42 -20.37
N ILE A 208 -4.86 4.08 -21.18
CA ILE A 208 -4.77 2.78 -21.87
C ILE A 208 -3.66 1.94 -21.27
N THR A 209 -4.01 0.71 -20.83
CA THR A 209 -3.16 -0.20 -20.06
C THR A 209 -3.18 -1.62 -20.65
N SER A 210 -2.31 -2.50 -20.12
CA SER A 210 -2.21 -3.89 -20.56
C SER A 210 -3.40 -4.73 -20.08
N HIS A 211 -3.79 -4.60 -18.80
CA HIS A 211 -4.96 -5.27 -18.26
C HIS A 211 -5.86 -4.30 -17.47
N ASP A 212 -7.08 -4.71 -17.15
CA ASP A 212 -8.10 -3.87 -16.50
C ASP A 212 -7.93 -3.83 -14.98
N ALA A 213 -6.80 -3.23 -14.55
CA ALA A 213 -6.50 -3.00 -13.14
C ALA A 213 -6.89 -1.60 -12.67
N PHE A 214 -7.11 -0.65 -13.58
CA PHE A 214 -7.19 0.78 -13.25
C PHE A 214 -8.64 1.32 -13.17
N SER A 215 -9.66 0.46 -13.17
CA SER A 215 -11.07 0.91 -13.13
C SER A 215 -11.39 1.73 -11.88
N TYR A 216 -10.87 1.36 -10.71
CA TYR A 216 -10.99 2.17 -9.48
C TYR A 216 -10.22 3.50 -9.56
N PHE A 217 -9.05 3.51 -10.21
CA PHE A 217 -8.32 4.76 -10.51
C PHE A 217 -9.16 5.69 -11.41
N GLY A 218 -9.78 5.13 -12.45
CA GLY A 218 -10.68 5.86 -13.33
C GLY A 218 -11.83 6.50 -12.56
N ARG A 219 -12.49 5.73 -11.68
CA ARG A 219 -13.58 6.22 -10.82
C ARG A 219 -13.12 7.34 -9.88
N ALA A 220 -11.96 7.17 -9.24
CA ALA A 220 -11.46 8.10 -8.24
C ALA A 220 -10.97 9.44 -8.83
N TYR A 221 -10.36 9.40 -10.02
CA TYR A 221 -9.65 10.55 -10.58
C TYR A 221 -10.20 11.03 -11.93
N GLY A 222 -11.32 10.44 -12.37
CA GLY A 222 -12.05 10.89 -13.57
C GLY A 222 -11.37 10.52 -14.89
N PHE A 223 -10.71 9.36 -14.97
CA PHE A 223 -10.14 8.81 -16.19
C PHE A 223 -11.11 7.81 -16.85
N GLU A 224 -11.20 7.86 -18.17
CA GLU A 224 -11.71 6.75 -18.97
C GLU A 224 -10.61 5.69 -19.08
N VAL A 225 -10.84 4.50 -18.55
CA VAL A 225 -9.87 3.39 -18.57
C VAL A 225 -10.23 2.44 -19.69
N VAL A 226 -9.27 2.12 -20.53
CA VAL A 226 -9.39 1.15 -21.63
C VAL A 226 -8.23 0.18 -21.54
N ALA A 227 -8.53 -1.08 -21.24
CA ALA A 227 -7.52 -2.12 -21.13
C ALA A 227 -7.57 -3.08 -22.31
N LEU A 228 -6.42 -3.67 -22.64
CA LEU A 228 -6.33 -4.69 -23.68
C LEU A 228 -6.87 -6.04 -23.19
N GLN A 229 -6.48 -6.44 -21.97
CA GLN A 229 -6.92 -7.68 -21.32
C GLN A 229 -7.99 -7.36 -20.27
N GLY A 230 -8.75 -8.40 -19.87
CA GLY A 230 -9.69 -8.27 -18.76
C GLY A 230 -9.02 -8.08 -17.40
N ILE A 231 -9.83 -8.13 -16.34
CA ILE A 231 -9.41 -7.93 -14.94
C ILE A 231 -8.33 -8.91 -14.49
N SER A 232 -8.34 -10.14 -15.01
CA SER A 232 -7.31 -11.14 -14.71
C SER A 232 -6.39 -11.33 -15.89
N THR A 233 -5.09 -11.41 -15.62
CA THR A 233 -4.02 -11.68 -16.61
C THR A 233 -3.96 -13.13 -17.06
N VAL A 234 -4.80 -14.01 -16.50
CA VAL A 234 -4.83 -15.46 -16.84
C VAL A 234 -5.21 -15.72 -18.30
N VAL A 235 -6.00 -14.83 -18.91
CA VAL A 235 -6.42 -14.92 -20.31
C VAL A 235 -5.75 -13.81 -21.11
N GLU A 236 -4.93 -14.22 -22.08
CA GLU A 236 -4.27 -13.27 -22.99
C GLU A 236 -5.26 -12.70 -24.02
N ALA A 237 -5.05 -11.44 -24.41
CA ALA A 237 -5.83 -10.79 -25.46
C ALA A 237 -5.57 -11.40 -26.82
N GLY A 238 -6.63 -11.54 -27.61
CA GLY A 238 -6.54 -12.01 -28.99
C GLY A 238 -6.19 -10.92 -29.99
N GLY A 239 -5.83 -11.31 -31.23
CA GLY A 239 -5.53 -10.35 -32.30
C GLY A 239 -6.70 -9.41 -32.63
N ALA A 240 -7.94 -9.86 -32.47
CA ALA A 240 -9.13 -9.02 -32.69
C ALA A 240 -9.24 -7.90 -31.63
N ASP A 241 -8.84 -8.16 -30.37
CA ASP A 241 -8.89 -7.18 -29.31
C ASP A 241 -7.78 -6.14 -29.49
N MET A 242 -6.60 -6.58 -29.94
CA MET A 242 -5.51 -5.67 -30.32
C MET A 242 -5.94 -4.73 -31.45
N ALA A 243 -6.59 -5.26 -32.51
CA ALA A 243 -7.07 -4.43 -33.63
C ALA A 243 -8.11 -3.38 -33.17
N LYS A 244 -9.08 -3.78 -32.33
CA LYS A 244 -10.08 -2.86 -31.76
C LYS A 244 -9.41 -1.74 -30.95
N LEU A 245 -8.38 -2.07 -30.15
CA LEU A 245 -7.68 -1.09 -29.34
C LEU A 245 -6.87 -0.13 -30.21
N VAL A 246 -6.22 -0.60 -31.28
CA VAL A 246 -5.54 0.26 -32.28
C VAL A 246 -6.52 1.23 -32.93
N ASP A 247 -7.71 0.76 -33.33
CA ASP A 247 -8.75 1.61 -33.91
C ASP A 247 -9.27 2.64 -32.90
N PHE A 248 -9.48 2.24 -31.65
CA PHE A 248 -9.86 3.15 -30.56
C PHE A 248 -8.82 4.27 -30.36
N ILE A 249 -7.54 3.92 -30.29
CA ILE A 249 -6.43 4.86 -30.13
C ILE A 249 -6.43 5.90 -31.25
N LYS A 250 -6.52 5.43 -32.50
CA LYS A 250 -6.51 6.32 -33.69
C LYS A 250 -7.73 7.22 -33.71
N LYS A 251 -8.93 6.66 -33.45
CA LYS A 251 -10.20 7.41 -33.45
C LYS A 251 -10.21 8.52 -32.41
N ASN A 252 -9.74 8.23 -31.20
CA ASN A 252 -9.78 9.17 -30.07
C ASN A 252 -8.51 10.03 -29.98
N LYS A 253 -7.55 9.86 -30.90
CA LYS A 253 -6.28 10.62 -30.95
C LYS A 253 -5.54 10.56 -29.61
N VAL A 254 -5.50 9.37 -29.00
CA VAL A 254 -4.83 9.12 -27.71
C VAL A 254 -3.36 9.49 -27.84
N GLN A 255 -2.83 10.23 -26.86
CA GLN A 255 -1.46 10.76 -26.93
C GLN A 255 -0.39 9.78 -26.45
N ALA A 256 -0.75 8.91 -25.50
CA ALA A 256 0.16 7.91 -24.95
C ALA A 256 -0.62 6.70 -24.41
N ILE A 257 0.04 5.55 -24.42
CA ILE A 257 -0.41 4.30 -23.76
C ILE A 257 0.67 3.84 -22.78
N PHE A 258 0.33 2.94 -21.86
CA PHE A 258 1.22 2.61 -20.74
C PHE A 258 1.48 1.11 -20.66
N VAL A 259 2.74 0.76 -20.36
CA VAL A 259 3.12 -0.60 -19.96
C VAL A 259 2.94 -0.74 -18.44
N GLU A 260 2.94 -1.97 -17.96
CA GLU A 260 2.79 -2.28 -16.54
C GLU A 260 3.96 -3.10 -16.03
N SER A 261 4.34 -2.89 -14.76
CA SER A 261 5.50 -3.57 -14.15
C SER A 261 5.27 -5.06 -13.91
N SER A 262 4.01 -5.50 -13.76
CA SER A 262 3.64 -6.90 -13.50
C SER A 262 3.19 -7.68 -14.76
N VAL A 263 3.08 -7.01 -15.91
CA VAL A 263 2.61 -7.63 -17.17
C VAL A 263 3.68 -7.50 -18.26
N PRO A 264 3.97 -8.56 -19.03
CA PRO A 264 4.94 -8.48 -20.12
C PRO A 264 4.60 -7.37 -21.13
N PRO A 265 5.53 -6.45 -21.46
CA PRO A 265 5.22 -5.24 -22.21
C PRO A 265 5.10 -5.46 -23.72
N ALA A 266 5.40 -6.66 -24.25
CA ALA A 266 5.53 -6.92 -25.69
C ALA A 266 4.27 -6.55 -26.49
N THR A 267 3.09 -6.90 -25.97
CA THR A 267 1.81 -6.64 -26.66
C THR A 267 1.46 -5.16 -26.72
N ILE A 268 1.66 -4.41 -25.63
CA ILE A 268 1.45 -2.96 -25.61
C ILE A 268 2.46 -2.24 -26.51
N LYS A 269 3.71 -2.69 -26.55
CA LYS A 269 4.71 -2.16 -27.49
C LYS A 269 4.26 -2.36 -28.94
N ARG A 270 3.74 -3.53 -29.29
CA ARG A 270 3.21 -3.78 -30.63
C ARG A 270 2.03 -2.85 -30.96
N ILE A 271 1.09 -2.66 -30.04
CA ILE A 271 -0.03 -1.72 -30.22
C ILE A 271 0.48 -0.29 -30.42
N SER A 272 1.50 0.13 -29.65
CA SER A 272 2.14 1.44 -29.82
C SER A 272 2.65 1.64 -31.27
N GLU A 273 3.33 0.64 -31.83
CA GLU A 273 3.82 0.65 -33.20
C GLU A 273 2.68 0.69 -34.23
N ASP A 274 1.68 -0.19 -34.11
CA ASP A 274 0.56 -0.33 -35.06
C ASP A 274 -0.39 0.89 -35.02
N ALA A 275 -0.53 1.55 -33.87
CA ALA A 275 -1.33 2.75 -33.71
C ALA A 275 -0.56 4.04 -33.98
N GLY A 276 0.77 4.02 -33.98
CA GLY A 276 1.62 5.21 -34.07
C GLY A 276 1.53 6.11 -32.85
N VAL A 277 1.31 5.52 -31.65
CA VAL A 277 1.19 6.22 -30.37
C VAL A 277 2.42 5.93 -29.49
N LYS A 278 2.87 6.93 -28.71
CA LYS A 278 4.02 6.74 -27.82
C LYS A 278 3.66 5.91 -26.57
N ILE A 279 4.65 5.21 -26.01
CA ILE A 279 4.59 4.68 -24.64
C ILE A 279 4.86 5.84 -23.69
N GLY A 280 3.91 6.14 -22.80
CA GLY A 280 3.97 7.25 -21.85
C GLY A 280 4.81 6.95 -20.60
N GLY A 281 5.04 5.68 -20.34
CA GLY A 281 5.81 5.20 -19.18
C GLY A 281 5.34 3.83 -18.71
N GLU A 282 5.94 3.37 -17.61
CA GLU A 282 5.57 2.16 -16.91
C GLU A 282 4.74 2.50 -15.67
N LEU A 283 3.66 1.77 -15.43
CA LEU A 283 2.81 1.91 -14.26
C LEU A 283 2.95 0.71 -13.34
N PHE A 284 2.88 0.94 -12.05
CA PHE A 284 2.73 -0.10 -11.06
C PHE A 284 1.25 -0.50 -10.98
N SER A 285 0.92 -1.71 -11.44
CA SER A 285 -0.47 -2.23 -11.37
C SER A 285 -0.67 -3.16 -10.17
N ASP A 286 -0.22 -4.39 -10.24
CA ASP A 286 -0.45 -5.42 -9.23
C ASP A 286 0.67 -5.56 -8.20
N ALA A 287 1.72 -4.77 -8.36
CA ALA A 287 2.82 -4.69 -7.41
C ALA A 287 3.36 -3.26 -7.35
N MET A 288 3.84 -2.84 -6.20
CA MET A 288 4.61 -1.61 -6.02
C MET A 288 6.02 -1.77 -6.57
N GLY A 289 6.76 -0.66 -6.68
CA GLY A 289 8.17 -0.66 -7.04
C GLY A 289 9.07 -1.29 -5.97
N THR A 290 10.36 -1.28 -6.23
CA THR A 290 11.35 -1.83 -5.29
C THR A 290 11.51 -0.92 -4.08
N PRO A 291 11.41 -1.45 -2.85
CA PRO A 291 11.65 -0.65 -1.64
C PRO A 291 13.03 0.02 -1.64
N GLY A 292 13.06 1.30 -1.27
CA GLY A 292 14.27 2.13 -1.27
C GLY A 292 14.64 2.72 -2.62
N GLN A 293 13.93 2.40 -3.69
CA GLN A 293 14.08 3.07 -4.97
C GLN A 293 13.35 4.41 -4.94
N MET A 294 14.12 5.49 -4.87
CA MET A 294 13.58 6.84 -4.77
C MET A 294 13.33 7.45 -6.15
N GLU A 295 12.16 8.07 -6.33
CA GLU A 295 11.81 8.88 -7.50
C GLU A 295 11.05 10.13 -7.05
N ASN A 296 11.42 11.30 -7.56
CA ASN A 296 10.78 12.58 -7.22
C ASN A 296 10.59 12.84 -5.70
N GLY A 297 11.46 12.25 -4.86
CA GLY A 297 11.41 12.40 -3.40
C GLY A 297 10.52 11.41 -2.66
N TYR A 298 9.93 10.42 -3.34
CA TYR A 298 9.16 9.34 -2.72
C TYR A 298 9.73 7.95 -3.03
N ASP A 299 9.53 7.01 -2.10
CA ASP A 299 9.98 5.61 -2.22
C ASP A 299 8.95 4.80 -3.02
N LEU A 300 9.34 4.28 -4.18
CA LEU A 300 8.47 3.49 -5.07
C LEU A 300 8.00 2.17 -4.44
N GLY A 301 8.67 1.69 -3.41
CA GLY A 301 8.29 0.50 -2.65
C GLY A 301 7.26 0.76 -1.55
N THR A 302 6.64 1.95 -1.52
CA THR A 302 5.53 2.30 -0.63
C THR A 302 4.23 2.52 -1.40
N TYR A 303 3.11 2.36 -0.73
CA TYR A 303 1.80 2.64 -1.33
C TYR A 303 1.68 4.11 -1.80
N GLU A 304 2.17 5.05 -1.00
CA GLU A 304 2.22 6.47 -1.37
C GLU A 304 3.05 6.68 -2.64
N GLY A 305 4.24 6.07 -2.70
CA GLY A 305 5.13 6.17 -3.86
C GLY A 305 4.52 5.59 -5.12
N MET A 306 3.83 4.45 -5.05
CA MET A 306 3.11 3.85 -6.16
C MET A 306 2.03 4.78 -6.74
N ILE A 307 1.16 5.35 -5.89
CA ILE A 307 0.09 6.25 -6.33
C ILE A 307 0.67 7.52 -6.94
N LYS A 308 1.70 8.10 -6.34
CA LYS A 308 2.36 9.31 -6.84
C LYS A 308 3.05 9.06 -8.18
N HIS A 309 3.81 7.97 -8.29
CA HIS A 309 4.47 7.58 -9.54
C HIS A 309 3.45 7.41 -10.68
N ASN A 310 2.40 6.65 -10.46
CA ASN A 310 1.40 6.39 -11.48
C ASN A 310 0.72 7.68 -11.95
N LEU A 311 0.29 8.54 -11.03
CA LEU A 311 -0.32 9.82 -11.40
C LEU A 311 0.65 10.76 -12.10
N ASP A 312 1.89 10.88 -11.63
CA ASP A 312 2.90 11.70 -12.27
C ASP A 312 3.19 11.21 -13.69
N THR A 313 3.36 9.90 -13.86
CA THR A 313 3.61 9.28 -15.16
C THR A 313 2.46 9.53 -16.14
N VAL A 314 1.22 9.26 -15.71
CA VAL A 314 0.03 9.44 -16.55
C VAL A 314 -0.18 10.92 -16.91
N VAL A 315 -0.18 11.81 -15.93
CA VAL A 315 -0.44 13.25 -16.15
C VAL A 315 0.64 13.87 -17.04
N ASN A 316 1.92 13.55 -16.81
CA ASN A 316 3.01 14.09 -17.60
C ASN A 316 3.00 13.58 -19.06
N ALA A 317 2.58 12.34 -19.29
CA ALA A 317 2.54 11.76 -20.64
C ALA A 317 1.35 12.25 -21.48
N LEU A 318 0.23 12.63 -20.82
CA LEU A 318 -1.01 13.03 -21.48
C LEU A 318 -1.20 14.55 -21.55
N LYS A 319 -0.35 15.36 -20.94
CA LYS A 319 -0.30 16.81 -21.12
C LYS A 319 0.09 17.18 -22.55
#